data_9ade8c8c762a28f94b3c5754102d2478
#
_entry.id   9ade8c8c762a28f94b3c5754102d2478
#
_cell.length_a   1.000
_cell.length_b   1.000
_cell.length_c   1.000
_cell.angle_alpha   90.00
_cell.angle_beta   90.00
_cell.angle_gamma   90.00
#
_symmetry.space_group_name_H-M   'P 1'
#
loop_
_entity.id
_entity.type
_entity.pdbx_description
1 polymer ?
#
loop_
_entity_poly.entity_id
_entity_poly.type
_entity_poly.pdbx_seq_one_letter_code
_entity_poly.pdbx_strand_id
1 'polypeptide(L)' 'MLLARESGLDTCPQEAWAMKQESVTAFVEAPEEEMLFCGMAIGYRDPEAPINSLRTSRRPIEDWTTFLNK' A
#
# COMPACT_ATOMS: atom_id res chain seq x y z
N MET A 1 -5.69 4.00 -3.20
CA MET A 1 -5.65 2.65 -3.77
C MET A 1 -6.99 2.21 -4.36
N LEU A 2 -8.09 2.39 -3.64
CA LEU A 2 -9.41 1.98 -4.14
C LEU A 2 -9.84 2.76 -5.39
N LEU A 3 -9.59 4.07 -5.42
CA LEU A 3 -9.91 4.88 -6.59
C LEU A 3 -9.11 4.48 -7.83
N ALA A 4 -7.84 4.11 -7.64
CA ALA A 4 -7.03 3.60 -8.74
C ALA A 4 -7.61 2.30 -9.29
N ARG A 5 -8.06 1.41 -8.40
CA ARG A 5 -8.69 0.16 -8.79
C ARG A 5 -9.98 0.39 -9.58
N GLU A 6 -10.78 1.37 -9.18
CA GLU A 6 -11.98 1.76 -9.91
C GLU A 6 -11.65 2.17 -11.34
N SER A 7 -10.50 2.82 -11.54
CA SER A 7 -10.02 3.24 -12.87
C SER A 7 -9.29 2.12 -13.64
N GLY A 8 -9.32 0.90 -13.15
CA GLY A 8 -8.66 -0.24 -13.80
C GLY A 8 -7.18 -0.36 -13.55
N LEU A 9 -6.64 0.41 -12.59
CA LEU A 9 -5.24 0.38 -12.22
C LEU A 9 -5.03 -0.44 -10.96
N ASP A 10 -3.85 -1.03 -10.84
CA ASP A 10 -3.42 -1.73 -9.64
C ASP A 10 -2.31 -0.94 -8.95
N THR A 11 -2.19 -1.11 -7.64
CA THR A 11 -1.21 -0.41 -6.84
C THR A 11 -0.43 -1.38 -5.96
N CYS A 12 0.82 -1.03 -5.67
CA CYS A 12 1.67 -1.80 -4.77
C CYS A 12 2.41 -0.83 -3.84
N PRO A 13 1.99 -0.70 -2.58
CA PRO A 13 2.72 0.10 -1.60
C PRO A 13 4.09 -0.53 -1.33
N GLN A 14 5.10 0.30 -1.19
CA GLN A 14 6.48 -0.13 -1.00
C GLN A 14 7.08 0.58 0.21
N GLU A 15 6.96 -0.04 1.37
CA GLU A 15 7.40 0.54 2.63
C GLU A 15 8.93 0.75 2.69
N ALA A 16 9.70 -0.06 1.96
CA ALA A 16 11.15 0.03 1.97
C ALA A 16 11.69 1.42 1.60
N TRP A 17 10.94 2.19 0.85
CA TRP A 17 11.34 3.57 0.51
C TRP A 17 11.48 4.45 1.74
N ALA A 18 10.73 4.17 2.82
CA ALA A 18 10.82 4.93 4.07
C ALA A 18 12.22 4.86 4.70
N MET A 19 13.01 3.84 4.37
CA MET A 19 14.40 3.72 4.83
C MET A 19 15.34 4.73 4.16
N LYS A 20 14.88 5.36 3.09
CA LYS A 20 15.63 6.37 2.34
C LYS A 20 15.05 7.77 2.54
N GLN A 21 14.58 8.03 3.75
CA GLN A 21 13.92 9.29 4.12
C GLN A 21 14.66 10.52 3.62
N GLU A 22 15.94 10.67 3.98
CA GLU A 22 16.73 11.83 3.64
C GLU A 22 16.89 12.04 2.12
N SER A 23 17.20 10.96 1.42
CA SER A 23 17.44 11.03 -0.03
C SER A 23 16.17 11.39 -0.80
N VAL A 24 15.06 10.75 -0.44
CA VAL A 24 13.79 10.95 -1.14
C VAL A 24 13.19 12.32 -0.83
N THR A 25 13.19 12.73 0.44
CA THR A 25 12.62 14.04 0.82
C THR A 25 13.41 15.18 0.19
N ALA A 26 14.74 15.05 0.09
CA ALA A 26 15.56 16.03 -0.59
C ALA A 26 15.25 16.10 -2.09
N PHE A 27 15.06 14.94 -2.72
CA PHE A 27 14.79 14.86 -4.16
C PHE A 27 13.44 15.47 -4.53
N VAL A 28 12.40 15.20 -3.73
CA VAL A 28 11.04 15.73 -3.98
C VAL A 28 10.81 17.10 -3.35
N GLU A 29 11.82 17.66 -2.67
CA GLU A 29 11.73 18.96 -2.00
C GLU A 29 10.61 19.04 -0.97
N ALA A 30 10.41 17.94 -0.21
CA ALA A 30 9.39 17.88 0.83
C ALA A 30 9.76 18.78 2.02
N PRO A 31 8.78 19.45 2.66
CA PRO A 31 9.01 20.22 3.88
C PRO A 31 9.55 19.35 5.01
N GLU A 32 10.30 19.95 5.95
CA GLU A 32 10.90 19.23 7.08
C GLU A 32 9.86 18.55 7.98
N GLU A 33 8.68 19.13 8.08
CA GLU A 33 7.60 18.57 8.91
C GLU A 33 6.90 17.37 8.29
N GLU A 34 7.21 17.06 7.05
CA GLU A 34 6.64 15.88 6.37
C GLU A 34 7.57 14.68 6.46
N MET A 35 6.98 13.51 6.56
CA MET A 35 7.70 12.25 6.64
C MET A 35 7.34 11.36 5.46
N LEU A 36 8.35 10.71 4.88
CA LEU A 36 8.11 9.71 3.85
C LEU A 36 7.51 8.45 4.49
N PHE A 37 6.28 8.16 4.15
CA PHE A 37 5.58 6.96 4.65
C PHE A 37 5.92 5.73 3.82
N CYS A 38 5.76 5.83 2.50
CA CYS A 38 6.08 4.73 1.59
C CYS A 38 6.17 5.25 0.16
N GLY A 39 6.67 4.41 -0.72
CA GLY A 39 6.49 4.58 -2.16
C GLY A 39 5.29 3.78 -2.62
N MET A 40 4.86 3.99 -3.85
CA MET A 40 3.77 3.21 -4.42
C MET A 40 3.98 3.05 -5.93
N ALA A 41 3.98 1.82 -6.40
CA ALA A 41 3.92 1.54 -7.82
C ALA A 41 2.47 1.55 -8.27
N ILE A 42 2.18 2.19 -9.39
CA ILE A 42 0.84 2.24 -9.99
C ILE A 42 0.96 1.83 -11.45
N GLY A 43 0.09 0.95 -11.90
CA GLY A 43 0.10 0.50 -13.29
C GLY A 43 -0.94 -0.56 -13.57
N TYR A 44 -0.83 -1.14 -14.75
CA TYR A 44 -1.67 -2.27 -15.13
C TYR A 44 -0.98 -3.56 -14.72
N ARG A 45 -1.73 -4.47 -14.06
CA ARG A 45 -1.13 -5.73 -13.63
C ARG A 45 -0.77 -6.63 -14.80
N ASP A 46 0.29 -7.38 -14.63
CA ASP A 46 0.62 -8.48 -15.52
C ASP A 46 -0.13 -9.72 -15.00
N PRO A 47 -1.15 -10.21 -15.74
CA PRO A 47 -1.94 -11.35 -15.27
C PRO A 47 -1.16 -12.64 -15.18
N GLU A 48 0.00 -12.72 -15.84
CA GLU A 48 0.85 -13.92 -15.82
C GLU A 48 1.93 -13.88 -14.74
N ALA A 49 2.12 -12.76 -14.06
CA ALA A 49 3.09 -12.67 -12.97
C ALA A 49 2.62 -13.51 -11.78
N PRO A 50 3.43 -14.46 -11.28
CA PRO A 50 3.02 -15.35 -10.18
C PRO A 50 2.56 -14.62 -8.92
N ILE A 51 3.17 -13.47 -8.62
CA ILE A 51 2.79 -12.69 -7.44
C ILE A 51 1.33 -12.22 -7.48
N ASN A 52 0.77 -12.02 -8.67
CA ASN A 52 -0.60 -11.54 -8.83
C ASN A 52 -1.65 -12.63 -8.56
N SER A 53 -1.25 -13.88 -8.42
CA SER A 53 -2.14 -14.98 -8.02
C SER A 53 -2.08 -15.27 -6.52
N LEU A 54 -1.18 -14.62 -5.79
CA LEU A 54 -1.04 -14.80 -4.35
C LEU A 54 -2.30 -14.27 -3.64
N ARG A 55 -2.87 -15.12 -2.79
CA ARG A 55 -3.98 -14.76 -1.92
C ARG A 55 -3.61 -15.09 -0.49
N THR A 56 -3.48 -14.06 0.34
CA THR A 56 -3.26 -14.28 1.77
C THR A 56 -4.58 -14.60 2.46
N SER A 57 -4.52 -15.45 3.48
CA SER A 57 -5.71 -15.76 4.28
C SER A 57 -6.02 -14.61 5.24
N ARG A 58 -7.24 -14.61 5.72
CA ARG A 58 -7.68 -13.67 6.75
C ARG A 58 -8.24 -14.46 7.93
N ARG A 59 -7.95 -13.98 9.14
CA ARG A 59 -8.54 -14.55 10.34
C ARG A 59 -10.06 -14.31 10.32
N PRO A 60 -10.88 -15.30 10.72
CA PRO A 60 -12.32 -15.07 10.84
C PRO A 60 -12.62 -13.84 11.71
N ILE A 61 -13.63 -13.07 11.33
CA ILE A 61 -13.94 -11.81 12.01
C ILE A 61 -14.29 -12.01 13.48
N GLU A 62 -14.93 -13.10 13.82
CA GLU A 62 -15.33 -13.45 15.19
C GLU A 62 -14.14 -13.67 16.11
N ASP A 63 -12.95 -13.98 15.57
CA ASP A 63 -11.75 -14.23 16.37
C ASP A 63 -11.11 -12.96 16.92
N TRP A 64 -11.41 -11.81 16.33
CA TRP A 64 -10.71 -10.56 16.69
C TRP A 64 -11.64 -9.36 16.85
N THR A 65 -12.93 -9.53 16.66
CA THR A 65 -13.89 -8.43 16.70
C THR A 65 -14.97 -8.71 17.74
N THR A 66 -15.35 -7.69 18.49
CA THR A 66 -16.47 -7.73 19.40
C THR A 66 -17.48 -6.68 18.97
N PHE A 67 -18.70 -7.10 18.70
CA PHE A 67 -19.79 -6.19 18.38
C PHE A 67 -20.55 -5.86 19.66
N LEU A 68 -20.67 -4.57 19.96
CA LEU A 68 -21.37 -4.11 21.16
C LEU A 68 -22.83 -3.81 20.82
N ASN A 69 -23.74 -4.53 21.49
CA ASN A 69 -25.17 -4.30 21.37
C ASN A 69 -25.64 -3.44 22.55
N LYS A 70 -25.67 -2.13 22.32
CA LYS A 70 -26.11 -1.18 23.35
C LYS A 70 -27.41 -0.49 22.94
#